data_e088d56718e2d34df344b038e6d50ae3
#
_entry.id   e088d56718e2d34df344b038e6d50ae3
#
_cell.length_a   1.000
_cell.length_b   1.000
_cell.length_c   1.000
_cell.angle_alpha   90.00
_cell.angle_beta   90.00
_cell.angle_gamma   90.00
#
_symmetry.space_group_name_H-M   'P 1'
#
loop_
_entity.id
_entity.type
_entity.pdbx_description
1 polymer ?
#
loop_
_entity_poly.entity_id
_entity_poly.type
_entity_poly.pdbx_seq_one_letter_code
_entity_poly.pdbx_strand_id
1 'polypeptide(L)'
;GLAMEPKPFAMGVRIEHRQSAVDAARYRQLAGHPALPPATYKLSCHLPNGRSAFSFCVCPGGQVVAAASEEQRVVTNGMSEYARDRENINGALLVNVTPADFPDGHPLAGIRLQRQLEDAAFALGGGDYRAPCQRVGDFLAGRPSTGAGTVQPSYLPGVTYTDLRRCLPAFISETLALALPELGRKLRGYD
;
A
#
# COMPACT_ATOMS: atom_id res chain seq x y z
N GLY A 1 5.96 -0.55 -37.44
CA GLY A 1 5.51 -0.34 -36.07
C GLY A 1 6.68 0.02 -35.16
N LEU A 2 6.40 0.59 -33.97
CA LEU A 2 7.41 0.88 -32.97
C LEU A 2 7.88 -0.42 -32.31
N ALA A 3 9.19 -0.59 -32.14
CA ALA A 3 9.74 -1.63 -31.30
C ALA A 3 9.44 -1.27 -29.84
N MET A 4 8.87 -2.21 -29.09
CA MET A 4 8.53 -2.04 -27.67
C MET A 4 9.05 -3.23 -26.88
N GLU A 5 9.47 -2.98 -25.64
CA GLU A 5 9.90 -3.98 -24.68
C GLU A 5 9.04 -3.93 -23.41
N PRO A 6 8.82 -5.08 -22.73
CA PRO A 6 8.12 -5.09 -21.47
C PRO A 6 8.96 -4.36 -20.40
N LYS A 7 8.36 -3.38 -19.72
CA LYS A 7 9.04 -2.55 -18.73
C LYS A 7 8.76 -3.03 -17.31
N PRO A 8 9.78 -3.21 -16.46
CA PRO A 8 9.57 -3.48 -15.03
C PRO A 8 8.91 -2.28 -14.33
N PHE A 9 8.14 -2.56 -13.28
CA PHE A 9 7.48 -1.56 -12.44
C PHE A 9 7.36 -2.06 -10.99
N ALA A 10 6.52 -1.43 -10.17
CA ALA A 10 6.28 -1.87 -8.81
C ALA A 10 4.78 -1.85 -8.51
N MET A 11 4.31 -2.83 -7.75
CA MET A 11 2.93 -2.98 -7.33
C MET A 11 2.88 -3.34 -5.84
N GLY A 12 1.76 -3.05 -5.19
CA GLY A 12 1.60 -3.35 -3.78
C GLY A 12 0.29 -2.82 -3.22
N VAL A 13 0.37 -2.30 -2.01
CA VAL A 13 -0.78 -1.81 -1.26
C VAL A 13 -0.55 -0.38 -0.79
N ARG A 14 -1.63 0.31 -0.40
CA ARG A 14 -1.56 1.52 0.40
C ARG A 14 -1.62 1.13 1.88
N ILE A 15 -0.74 1.67 2.70
CA ILE A 15 -0.71 1.45 4.15
C ILE A 15 -0.96 2.77 4.89
N GLU A 16 -1.75 2.72 5.94
CA GLU A 16 -2.08 3.87 6.78
C GLU A 16 -1.65 3.64 8.22
N HIS A 17 -1.14 4.69 8.84
CA HIS A 17 -0.83 4.74 10.27
C HIS A 17 -1.39 6.04 10.87
N ARG A 18 -1.61 6.10 12.17
CA ARG A 18 -1.85 7.39 12.82
C ARG A 18 -0.62 8.28 12.66
N GLN A 19 -0.82 9.52 12.22
CA GLN A 19 0.28 10.49 12.09
C GLN A 19 1.02 10.64 13.41
N SER A 20 0.28 10.73 14.52
CA SER A 20 0.86 10.86 15.87
C SER A 20 1.78 9.71 16.27
N ALA A 21 1.48 8.49 15.82
CA ALA A 21 2.35 7.32 16.10
C ALA A 21 3.67 7.42 15.34
N VAL A 22 3.64 7.88 14.10
CA VAL A 22 4.86 8.09 13.29
C VAL A 22 5.65 9.29 13.82
N ASP A 23 4.98 10.36 14.25
CA ASP A 23 5.62 11.51 14.90
C ASP A 23 6.37 11.05 16.17
N ALA A 24 5.72 10.26 17.01
CA ALA A 24 6.34 9.70 18.22
C ALA A 24 7.54 8.78 17.90
N ALA A 25 7.42 7.94 16.87
CA ALA A 25 8.52 7.06 16.45
C ALA A 25 9.74 7.83 15.91
N ARG A 26 9.50 8.96 15.22
CA ARG A 26 10.55 9.76 14.58
C ARG A 26 11.12 10.85 15.49
N TYR A 27 10.27 11.57 16.19
CA TYR A 27 10.65 12.74 16.98
C TYR A 27 10.78 12.46 18.47
N ARG A 28 10.32 11.28 18.94
CA ARG A 28 10.40 10.87 20.35
C ARG A 28 9.80 11.92 21.29
N GLN A 29 10.60 12.47 22.20
CA GLN A 29 10.17 13.48 23.17
C GLN A 29 9.80 14.82 22.54
N LEU A 30 10.20 15.07 21.29
CA LEU A 30 9.88 16.29 20.55
C LEU A 30 8.60 16.15 19.68
N ALA A 31 7.93 14.99 19.73
CA ALA A 31 6.67 14.82 19.01
C ALA A 31 5.63 15.86 19.47
N GLY A 32 4.97 16.49 18.50
CA GLY A 32 4.02 17.58 18.79
C GLY A 32 4.64 18.96 18.98
N HIS A 33 5.97 19.10 18.88
CA HIS A 33 6.60 20.43 18.96
C HIS A 33 6.19 21.31 17.76
N PRO A 34 5.71 22.55 17.97
CA PRO A 34 5.12 23.37 16.90
C PRO A 34 6.07 23.75 15.76
N ALA A 35 7.38 23.70 15.99
CA ALA A 35 8.38 23.96 14.95
C ALA A 35 8.69 22.72 14.07
N LEU A 36 8.15 21.55 14.41
CA LEU A 36 8.37 20.32 13.63
C LEU A 36 7.18 20.05 12.70
N PRO A 37 7.42 19.78 11.42
CA PRO A 37 6.36 19.35 10.51
C PRO A 37 5.87 17.95 10.88
N PRO A 38 4.69 17.51 10.40
CA PRO A 38 4.29 16.11 10.50
C PRO A 38 5.38 15.19 9.95
N ALA A 39 5.76 14.17 10.73
CA ALA A 39 6.84 13.26 10.36
C ALA A 39 6.50 12.47 9.10
N THR A 40 7.54 12.14 8.35
CA THR A 40 7.46 11.25 7.18
C THR A 40 8.49 10.15 7.28
N TYR A 41 8.42 9.17 6.38
CA TYR A 41 9.38 8.08 6.32
C TYR A 41 9.73 7.71 4.87
N LYS A 42 10.92 7.14 4.71
CA LYS A 42 11.36 6.46 3.50
C LYS A 42 12.00 5.15 3.92
N LEU A 43 11.35 4.04 3.59
CA LEU A 43 11.72 2.71 4.03
C LEU A 43 11.94 1.79 2.84
N SER A 44 12.90 0.90 2.93
CA SER A 44 13.14 -0.16 1.94
C SER A 44 13.82 -1.36 2.59
N CYS A 45 13.61 -2.54 2.04
CA CYS A 45 14.32 -3.75 2.42
C CYS A 45 14.55 -4.65 1.20
N HIS A 46 15.66 -5.38 1.24
CA HIS A 46 15.93 -6.51 0.34
C HIS A 46 15.64 -7.79 1.11
N LEU A 47 14.99 -8.73 0.48
CA LEU A 47 14.43 -9.91 1.13
C LEU A 47 15.08 -11.21 0.63
N PRO A 48 15.08 -12.28 1.44
CA PRO A 48 15.71 -13.55 1.07
C PRO A 48 15.15 -14.21 -0.19
N ASN A 49 13.90 -13.86 -0.56
CA ASN A 49 13.27 -14.33 -1.81
C ASN A 49 13.75 -13.59 -3.07
N GLY A 50 14.82 -12.78 -2.96
CA GLY A 50 15.40 -12.01 -4.06
C GLY A 50 14.62 -10.75 -4.46
N ARG A 51 13.52 -10.44 -3.77
CA ARG A 51 12.71 -9.25 -4.03
C ARG A 51 13.03 -8.11 -3.07
N SER A 52 12.63 -6.92 -3.47
CA SER A 52 12.69 -5.72 -2.63
C SER A 52 11.29 -5.20 -2.36
N ALA A 53 11.09 -4.66 -1.17
CA ALA A 53 9.92 -3.86 -0.86
C ALA A 53 10.35 -2.48 -0.38
N PHE A 54 9.55 -1.46 -0.71
CA PHE A 54 9.88 -0.07 -0.38
C PHE A 54 8.63 0.80 -0.25
N SER A 55 8.75 1.83 0.60
CA SER A 55 7.73 2.87 0.69
C SER A 55 7.85 3.86 -0.46
N PHE A 56 6.71 4.30 -0.97
CA PHE A 56 6.64 5.28 -2.06
C PHE A 56 5.49 6.25 -1.85
N CYS A 57 5.63 7.49 -2.35
CA CYS A 57 4.59 8.52 -2.28
C CYS A 57 3.93 8.59 -0.89
N VAL A 58 4.75 8.84 0.15
CA VAL A 58 4.30 8.94 1.53
C VAL A 58 3.67 10.31 1.75
N CYS A 59 2.45 10.31 2.27
CA CYS A 59 1.59 11.47 2.43
C CYS A 59 1.30 11.70 3.93
N PRO A 60 2.12 12.52 4.63
CA PRO A 60 1.88 12.84 6.03
C PRO A 60 0.61 13.68 6.20
N GLY A 61 -0.14 13.44 7.29
CA GLY A 61 -1.41 14.11 7.56
C GLY A 61 -2.35 14.12 6.35
N GLY A 62 -2.44 12.99 5.66
CA GLY A 62 -3.11 12.88 4.38
C GLY A 62 -4.25 11.87 4.37
N GLN A 63 -4.69 11.52 3.18
CA GLN A 63 -5.75 10.54 2.96
C GLN A 63 -5.45 9.64 1.76
N VAL A 64 -6.05 8.46 1.76
CA VAL A 64 -6.08 7.56 0.62
C VAL A 64 -7.19 8.02 -0.33
N VAL A 65 -6.89 8.05 -1.62
CA VAL A 65 -7.81 8.51 -2.67
C VAL A 65 -7.99 7.47 -3.77
N ALA A 66 -9.13 7.50 -4.46
CA ALA A 66 -9.37 6.70 -5.64
C ALA A 66 -8.48 7.16 -6.79
N ALA A 67 -7.93 6.22 -7.54
CA ALA A 67 -7.03 6.51 -8.66
C ALA A 67 -7.29 5.64 -9.90
N ALA A 68 -8.35 4.83 -9.91
CA ALA A 68 -8.73 4.04 -11.07
C ALA A 68 -9.14 4.97 -12.23
N SER A 69 -8.64 4.67 -13.42
CA SER A 69 -8.97 5.39 -14.66
C SER A 69 -9.90 4.62 -15.59
N GLU A 70 -10.23 3.39 -15.24
CA GLU A 70 -11.15 2.53 -16.02
C GLU A 70 -12.31 2.09 -15.11
N GLU A 71 -13.47 1.88 -15.69
CA GLU A 71 -14.68 1.46 -14.97
C GLU A 71 -14.53 0.06 -14.34
N GLN A 72 -15.23 -0.17 -13.24
CA GLN A 72 -15.24 -1.44 -12.50
C GLN A 72 -13.86 -1.90 -12.04
N ARG A 73 -12.98 -0.96 -11.68
CA ARG A 73 -11.64 -1.19 -11.17
C ARG A 73 -11.38 -0.37 -9.91
N VAL A 74 -10.55 -0.91 -9.04
CA VAL A 74 -10.09 -0.22 -7.84
C VAL A 74 -8.57 -0.23 -7.78
N VAL A 75 -8.02 0.96 -7.77
CA VAL A 75 -6.64 1.24 -7.37
C VAL A 75 -6.64 2.50 -6.53
N THR A 76 -5.74 2.55 -5.55
CA THR A 76 -5.66 3.66 -4.60
C THR A 76 -4.36 4.42 -4.74
N ASN A 77 -4.43 5.71 -4.51
CA ASN A 77 -3.28 6.57 -4.34
C ASN A 77 -3.40 7.31 -3.00
N GLY A 78 -2.51 8.21 -2.69
CA GLY A 78 -2.58 9.05 -1.52
C GLY A 78 -2.26 10.48 -1.84
N MET A 79 -2.78 11.39 -1.01
CA MET A 79 -2.45 12.79 -1.06
C MET A 79 -2.44 13.41 0.33
N SER A 80 -1.67 14.48 0.49
CA SER A 80 -1.77 15.39 1.61
C SER A 80 -2.29 16.73 1.12
N GLU A 81 -3.16 17.35 1.88
CA GLU A 81 -3.46 18.75 1.71
C GLU A 81 -2.27 19.61 2.17
N TYR A 82 -2.28 20.89 1.85
CA TYR A 82 -1.20 21.81 2.23
C TYR A 82 -0.96 21.83 3.76
N ALA A 83 -2.03 21.80 4.54
CA ALA A 83 -1.97 21.82 6.01
C ALA A 83 -1.39 20.53 6.61
N ARG A 84 -1.51 19.37 5.94
CA ARG A 84 -1.04 18.07 6.42
C ARG A 84 -1.52 17.73 7.83
N ASP A 85 -2.77 18.04 8.12
CA ASP A 85 -3.37 18.00 9.46
C ASP A 85 -4.40 16.89 9.66
N ARG A 86 -4.53 15.97 8.69
CA ARG A 86 -5.41 14.81 8.83
C ARG A 86 -4.82 13.81 9.81
N GLU A 87 -5.68 12.94 10.34
CA GLU A 87 -5.35 11.98 11.39
C GLU A 87 -4.27 10.96 10.99
N ASN A 88 -4.27 10.55 9.71
CA ASN A 88 -3.39 9.50 9.22
C ASN A 88 -2.26 10.04 8.33
N ILE A 89 -1.13 9.35 8.41
CA ILE A 89 -0.14 9.30 7.34
C ILE A 89 -0.41 8.06 6.50
N ASN A 90 -0.27 8.15 5.20
CA ASN A 90 -0.35 7.00 4.33
C ASN A 90 0.83 6.93 3.37
N GLY A 91 1.14 5.75 2.88
CA GLY A 91 2.19 5.52 1.90
C GLY A 91 1.91 4.26 1.08
N ALA A 92 2.40 4.20 -0.14
CA ALA A 92 2.43 2.93 -0.85
C ALA A 92 3.54 2.05 -0.27
N LEU A 93 3.25 0.77 -0.07
CA LEU A 93 4.24 -0.28 0.16
C LEU A 93 4.28 -1.15 -1.08
N LEU A 94 5.36 -1.03 -1.85
CA LEU A 94 5.51 -1.57 -3.19
C LEU A 94 6.54 -2.69 -3.22
N VAL A 95 6.28 -3.68 -4.07
CA VAL A 95 7.17 -4.78 -4.44
C VAL A 95 7.58 -4.60 -5.89
N ASN A 96 8.84 -4.86 -6.20
CA ASN A 96 9.33 -4.83 -7.58
C ASN A 96 8.68 -5.95 -8.40
N VAL A 97 8.26 -5.60 -9.61
CA VAL A 97 7.65 -6.49 -10.62
C VAL A 97 8.50 -6.42 -11.88
N THR A 98 8.89 -7.56 -12.36
CA THR A 98 9.76 -7.72 -13.53
C THR A 98 9.02 -8.39 -14.68
N PRO A 99 9.54 -8.35 -15.90
CA PRO A 99 8.95 -9.09 -17.02
C PRO A 99 8.77 -10.60 -16.79
N ALA A 100 9.55 -11.20 -15.89
CA ALA A 100 9.39 -12.60 -15.50
C ALA A 100 8.09 -12.89 -14.70
N ASP A 101 7.48 -11.86 -14.14
CA ASP A 101 6.23 -11.95 -13.39
C ASP A 101 4.99 -11.72 -14.29
N PHE A 102 5.21 -11.35 -15.54
CA PHE A 102 4.11 -11.05 -16.47
C PHE A 102 3.47 -12.32 -17.01
N PRO A 103 2.19 -12.28 -17.41
CA PRO A 103 1.49 -13.47 -17.90
C PRO A 103 2.07 -14.02 -19.20
N ASP A 104 2.78 -13.19 -19.97
CA ASP A 104 3.46 -13.56 -21.21
C ASP A 104 4.54 -12.51 -21.57
N GLY A 105 5.28 -12.76 -22.68
CA GLY A 105 6.34 -11.87 -23.17
C GLY A 105 5.88 -10.67 -24.01
N HIS A 106 4.59 -10.37 -24.07
CA HIS A 106 4.10 -9.23 -24.85
C HIS A 106 4.50 -7.90 -24.20
N PRO A 107 4.91 -6.86 -24.96
CA PRO A 107 5.33 -5.57 -24.39
C PRO A 107 4.30 -4.92 -23.44
N LEU A 108 3.01 -5.18 -23.64
CA LEU A 108 1.91 -4.65 -22.82
C LEU A 108 1.42 -5.64 -21.73
N ALA A 109 2.14 -6.73 -21.48
CA ALA A 109 1.73 -7.73 -20.49
C ALA A 109 1.64 -7.16 -19.07
N GLY A 110 2.50 -6.20 -18.73
CA GLY A 110 2.44 -5.49 -17.45
C GLY A 110 1.13 -4.73 -17.23
N ILE A 111 0.57 -4.11 -18.28
CA ILE A 111 -0.73 -3.44 -18.21
C ILE A 111 -1.85 -4.46 -17.95
N ARG A 112 -1.78 -5.64 -18.57
CA ARG A 112 -2.76 -6.70 -18.29
C ARG A 112 -2.69 -7.19 -16.84
N LEU A 113 -1.49 -7.34 -16.29
CA LEU A 113 -1.33 -7.67 -14.89
C LEU A 113 -1.93 -6.61 -13.96
N GLN A 114 -1.69 -5.32 -14.23
CA GLN A 114 -2.30 -4.23 -13.47
C GLN A 114 -3.83 -4.30 -13.52
N ARG A 115 -4.40 -4.46 -14.72
CA ARG A 115 -5.85 -4.58 -14.90
C ARG A 115 -6.44 -5.75 -14.11
N GLN A 116 -5.80 -6.91 -14.16
CA GLN A 116 -6.23 -8.09 -13.39
C GLN A 116 -6.27 -7.82 -11.88
N LEU A 117 -5.29 -7.08 -11.34
CA LEU A 117 -5.30 -6.71 -9.93
C LEU A 117 -6.40 -5.71 -9.59
N GLU A 118 -6.61 -4.71 -10.44
CA GLU A 118 -7.64 -3.70 -10.24
C GLU A 118 -9.05 -4.30 -10.35
N ASP A 119 -9.28 -5.22 -11.28
CA ASP A 119 -10.52 -5.99 -11.43
C ASP A 119 -10.77 -6.87 -10.17
N ALA A 120 -9.73 -7.59 -9.72
CA ALA A 120 -9.81 -8.43 -8.53
C ALA A 120 -10.07 -7.60 -7.26
N ALA A 121 -9.45 -6.44 -7.13
CA ALA A 121 -9.67 -5.51 -6.02
C ALA A 121 -11.10 -4.95 -6.03
N PHE A 122 -11.63 -4.58 -7.19
CA PHE A 122 -13.01 -4.13 -7.34
C PHE A 122 -14.01 -5.22 -6.90
N ALA A 123 -13.85 -6.44 -7.42
CA ALA A 123 -14.72 -7.56 -7.06
C ALA A 123 -14.62 -7.90 -5.56
N LEU A 124 -13.41 -7.93 -5.00
CA LEU A 124 -13.19 -8.22 -3.57
C LEU A 124 -13.69 -7.09 -2.66
N GLY A 125 -13.67 -5.86 -3.13
CA GLY A 125 -14.22 -4.68 -2.46
C GLY A 125 -15.75 -4.69 -2.34
N GLY A 126 -16.44 -5.46 -3.18
CA GLY A 126 -17.90 -5.57 -3.19
C GLY A 126 -18.57 -5.09 -4.48
N GLY A 127 -17.79 -4.69 -5.50
CA GLY A 127 -18.30 -4.26 -6.79
C GLY A 127 -18.92 -2.85 -6.80
N ASP A 128 -18.62 -2.04 -5.80
CA ASP A 128 -19.18 -0.70 -5.59
C ASP A 128 -18.11 0.36 -5.28
N TYR A 129 -16.89 0.15 -5.77
CA TYR A 129 -15.72 1.02 -5.59
C TYR A 129 -15.19 1.14 -4.16
N ARG A 130 -15.71 0.38 -3.19
CA ARG A 130 -15.02 0.19 -1.91
C ARG A 130 -13.73 -0.55 -2.12
N ALA A 131 -12.68 -0.14 -1.41
CA ALA A 131 -11.38 -0.81 -1.50
C ALA A 131 -11.32 -2.01 -0.53
N PRO A 132 -10.78 -3.17 -0.96
CA PRO A 132 -10.48 -4.25 -0.02
C PRO A 132 -9.44 -3.79 0.98
N CYS A 133 -9.65 -4.06 2.26
CA CYS A 133 -8.82 -3.59 3.36
C CYS A 133 -8.54 -4.71 4.36
N GLN A 134 -7.34 -4.70 4.92
CA GLN A 134 -6.93 -5.66 5.95
C GLN A 134 -6.01 -4.98 6.95
N ARG A 135 -6.16 -5.30 8.24
CA ARG A 135 -5.21 -4.87 9.26
C ARG A 135 -3.89 -5.61 9.07
N VAL A 136 -2.78 -4.92 9.27
CA VAL A 136 -1.43 -5.48 9.10
C VAL A 136 -1.24 -6.73 9.97
N GLY A 137 -1.62 -6.68 11.24
CA GLY A 137 -1.51 -7.85 12.13
C GLY A 137 -2.34 -9.06 11.68
N ASP A 138 -3.53 -8.84 11.09
CA ASP A 138 -4.34 -9.93 10.53
C ASP A 138 -3.72 -10.49 9.24
N PHE A 139 -3.18 -9.61 8.40
CA PHE A 139 -2.44 -10.02 7.20
C PHE A 139 -1.24 -10.90 7.55
N LEU A 140 -0.43 -10.49 8.54
CA LEU A 140 0.71 -11.27 9.02
C LEU A 140 0.28 -12.60 9.66
N ALA A 141 -0.86 -12.62 10.35
CA ALA A 141 -1.44 -13.83 10.93
C ALA A 141 -2.17 -14.74 9.93
N GLY A 142 -2.24 -14.35 8.64
CA GLY A 142 -2.88 -15.14 7.58
C GLY A 142 -4.40 -15.28 7.72
N ARG A 143 -5.08 -14.30 8.30
CA ARG A 143 -6.53 -14.32 8.54
C ARG A 143 -7.21 -13.05 8.03
N PRO A 144 -8.46 -13.12 7.57
CA PRO A 144 -9.20 -11.93 7.15
C PRO A 144 -9.44 -10.97 8.32
N SER A 145 -9.53 -9.67 8.01
CA SER A 145 -10.04 -8.68 8.96
C SER A 145 -11.56 -8.58 8.87
N THR A 146 -12.20 -8.28 10.00
CA THR A 146 -13.66 -8.12 10.13
C THR A 146 -14.07 -6.68 10.49
N GLY A 147 -13.09 -5.79 10.72
CA GLY A 147 -13.33 -4.40 11.11
C GLY A 147 -12.03 -3.63 11.32
N ALA A 148 -12.17 -2.33 11.55
CA ALA A 148 -11.05 -1.43 11.84
C ALA A 148 -10.36 -1.80 13.16
N GLY A 149 -9.09 -1.44 13.24
CA GLY A 149 -8.33 -1.39 14.49
C GLY A 149 -8.31 0.05 15.06
N THR A 150 -7.15 0.44 15.55
CA THR A 150 -6.91 1.81 16.05
C THR A 150 -6.81 2.85 14.94
N VAL A 151 -6.47 2.43 13.72
CA VAL A 151 -6.42 3.27 12.52
C VAL A 151 -7.74 3.13 11.77
N GLN A 152 -8.42 4.25 11.54
CA GLN A 152 -9.60 4.29 10.69
C GLN A 152 -9.16 4.58 9.25
N PRO A 153 -9.54 3.74 8.26
CA PRO A 153 -9.21 4.01 6.86
C PRO A 153 -9.76 5.37 6.39
N SER A 154 -8.94 6.12 5.69
CA SER A 154 -9.29 7.45 5.20
C SER A 154 -9.90 7.47 3.79
N TYR A 155 -10.02 6.33 3.14
CA TYR A 155 -10.56 6.19 1.78
C TYR A 155 -12.06 6.48 1.74
N LEU A 156 -12.45 7.60 1.10
CA LEU A 156 -13.82 8.12 1.15
C LEU A 156 -14.89 7.21 0.55
N PRO A 157 -14.65 6.48 -0.56
CA PRO A 157 -15.64 5.52 -1.04
C PRO A 157 -15.95 4.38 -0.07
N GLY A 158 -15.12 4.24 0.98
CA GLY A 158 -15.25 3.20 1.99
C GLY A 158 -14.40 1.97 1.71
N VAL A 159 -14.35 1.08 2.69
CA VAL A 159 -13.56 -0.14 2.61
C VAL A 159 -14.38 -1.39 2.92
N THR A 160 -13.94 -2.52 2.38
CA THR A 160 -14.45 -3.85 2.72
C THR A 160 -13.35 -4.62 3.42
N TYR A 161 -13.56 -4.97 4.70
CA TYR A 161 -12.59 -5.75 5.46
C TYR A 161 -12.59 -7.19 4.98
N THR A 162 -11.40 -7.70 4.63
CA THR A 162 -11.26 -9.01 4.00
C THR A 162 -9.81 -9.51 4.11
N ASP A 163 -9.47 -10.55 3.36
CA ASP A 163 -8.09 -11.04 3.18
C ASP A 163 -7.54 -10.57 1.82
N LEU A 164 -6.54 -9.72 1.83
CA LEU A 164 -5.92 -9.18 0.61
C LEU A 164 -5.19 -10.23 -0.24
N ARG A 165 -4.84 -11.39 0.31
CA ARG A 165 -4.27 -12.49 -0.48
C ARG A 165 -5.22 -13.00 -1.56
N ARG A 166 -6.52 -12.70 -1.44
CA ARG A 166 -7.54 -13.08 -2.42
C ARG A 166 -7.49 -12.24 -3.71
N CYS A 167 -6.89 -11.06 -3.68
CA CYS A 167 -6.73 -10.20 -4.86
C CYS A 167 -5.26 -9.95 -5.23
N LEU A 168 -4.33 -10.14 -4.30
CA LEU A 168 -2.90 -9.96 -4.60
C LEU A 168 -2.29 -11.24 -5.15
N PRO A 169 -1.41 -11.17 -6.17
CA PRO A 169 -0.58 -12.31 -6.57
C PRO A 169 0.25 -12.85 -5.40
N ALA A 170 0.47 -14.16 -5.39
CA ALA A 170 1.20 -14.82 -4.32
C ALA A 170 2.58 -14.17 -4.06
N PHE A 171 3.35 -13.89 -5.11
CA PHE A 171 4.68 -13.29 -4.98
C PHE A 171 4.65 -11.90 -4.34
N ILE A 172 3.58 -11.12 -4.52
CA ILE A 172 3.40 -9.82 -3.86
C ILE A 172 3.03 -10.03 -2.39
N SER A 173 2.03 -10.84 -2.09
CA SER A 173 1.56 -11.06 -0.72
C SER A 173 2.61 -11.72 0.17
N GLU A 174 3.37 -12.68 -0.35
CA GLU A 174 4.50 -13.31 0.34
C GLU A 174 5.63 -12.31 0.61
N THR A 175 5.97 -11.48 -0.38
CA THR A 175 7.00 -10.45 -0.24
C THR A 175 6.58 -9.39 0.78
N LEU A 176 5.33 -8.95 0.78
CA LEU A 176 4.80 -8.02 1.78
C LEU A 176 4.83 -8.62 3.19
N ALA A 177 4.49 -9.91 3.34
CA ALA A 177 4.54 -10.60 4.64
C ALA A 177 5.96 -10.68 5.21
N LEU A 178 6.97 -10.85 4.35
CA LEU A 178 8.38 -10.80 4.76
C LEU A 178 8.85 -9.36 5.05
N ALA A 179 8.37 -8.40 4.26
CA ALA A 179 8.83 -7.01 4.35
C ALA A 179 8.31 -6.27 5.59
N LEU A 180 7.05 -6.48 5.96
CA LEU A 180 6.40 -5.73 7.04
C LEU A 180 7.19 -5.82 8.36
N PRO A 181 7.58 -7.01 8.88
CA PRO A 181 8.39 -7.08 10.10
C PRO A 181 9.77 -6.43 9.96
N GLU A 182 10.41 -6.52 8.78
CA GLU A 182 11.70 -5.87 8.52
C GLU A 182 11.58 -4.34 8.55
N LEU A 183 10.49 -3.81 8.03
CA LEU A 183 10.21 -2.38 8.03
C LEU A 183 9.79 -1.90 9.43
N GLY A 184 9.07 -2.73 10.20
CA GLY A 184 8.73 -2.49 11.60
C GLY A 184 9.97 -2.32 12.49
N ARG A 185 11.05 -3.06 12.24
CA ARG A 185 12.34 -2.85 12.93
C ARG A 185 12.98 -1.49 12.60
N LYS A 186 12.71 -0.93 11.39
CA LYS A 186 13.25 0.37 10.97
C LYS A 186 12.41 1.55 11.44
N LEU A 187 11.11 1.35 11.58
CA LEU A 187 10.14 2.33 12.07
C LEU A 187 9.16 1.64 13.01
N ARG A 188 9.29 1.87 14.30
CA ARG A 188 8.45 1.26 15.33
C ARG A 188 6.97 1.54 15.08
N GLY A 189 6.15 0.49 15.05
CA GLY A 189 4.71 0.57 14.80
C GLY A 189 4.34 0.68 13.32
N TYR A 190 5.24 0.27 12.42
CA TYR A 190 4.95 0.18 11.00
C TYR A 190 4.24 -1.13 10.62
N ASP A 191 4.49 -2.21 11.35
CA ASP A 191 3.97 -3.58 11.21
C ASP A 191 2.76 -3.88 12.11
#